data_0f24d48b5227849588c8d7a3d85e42de
#
_entry.id   0f24d48b5227849588c8d7a3d85e42de
#
_cell.length_a   1.000
_cell.length_b   1.000
_cell.length_c   1.000
_cell.angle_alpha   90.00
_cell.angle_beta   90.00
_cell.angle_gamma   90.00
#
_symmetry.space_group_name_H-M   'P 1'
#
loop_
_entity.id
_entity.type
_entity.pdbx_description
1 polymer ?
#
loop_
_entity_poly.entity_id
_entity_poly.type
_entity_poly.pdbx_seq_one_letter_code
_entity_poly.pdbx_strand_id
1 'polypeptide(L)'
;MIVKTNVKLNLGLSVLRKRPDGFHDIETLFVPCFDFGDTLEIITGDDYSRTSAALFAKYGPAEYPMNDGRNAAEPHKAEDAEDSHTTNPNETSAREERSASGQVTTASLNEKAETVYSGQITLSEDGRLVQGISEDGKLMITIAREEGVDWNPLKDLCAKAYNILAQDFDLPPVKIFLEKTAPVGAGLGGGSADAAFTLKALNELCGLNLSDQRLSEYAARLGSDCSFFIFNRPMIGSGRGEVLEPYDIDLSEYETKVLVPEGVAVSTAEAYNGIVPREAADISATVPTPRQARCPEEASLQRPEAATSLELREALALPVTEWKDNLVNDFESTVFKAHPELAAIKQSLYDSGAVYASMSGSGSALFALYQK
;
A
#
# COMPACT_ATOMS: atom_id res chain seq x y z
N MET A 1 10.52 -4.87 -18.23
CA MET A 1 10.17 -6.03 -17.36
C MET A 1 8.73 -5.89 -16.94
N ILE A 2 7.93 -6.97 -17.02
CA ILE A 2 6.54 -6.99 -16.54
C ILE A 2 6.47 -7.95 -15.35
N VAL A 3 5.86 -7.52 -14.25
CA VAL A 3 5.72 -8.28 -13.03
C VAL A 3 4.26 -8.20 -12.56
N LYS A 4 3.68 -9.34 -12.15
CA LYS A 4 2.45 -9.33 -11.36
C LYS A 4 2.83 -9.34 -9.89
N THR A 5 2.34 -8.37 -9.14
CA THR A 5 2.49 -8.32 -7.70
C THR A 5 1.46 -9.23 -7.03
N ASN A 6 1.55 -9.40 -5.74
CA ASN A 6 0.56 -10.10 -4.94
C ASN A 6 0.27 -9.28 -3.68
N VAL A 7 -0.67 -9.72 -2.87
CA VAL A 7 -0.97 -9.11 -1.58
C VAL A 7 -0.53 -10.03 -0.43
N LYS A 8 -0.73 -9.61 0.82
CA LYS A 8 -0.46 -10.41 2.02
C LYS A 8 -1.70 -10.55 2.88
N LEU A 9 -1.72 -11.59 3.69
CA LEU A 9 -2.64 -11.76 4.80
C LEU A 9 -1.87 -11.73 6.12
N ASN A 10 -2.54 -11.30 7.19
CA ASN A 10 -2.04 -11.39 8.55
C ASN A 10 -2.76 -12.54 9.26
N LEU A 11 -2.07 -13.64 9.54
CA LEU A 11 -2.58 -14.72 10.38
C LEU A 11 -2.24 -14.38 11.84
N GLY A 12 -3.26 -13.91 12.58
CA GLY A 12 -3.07 -13.28 13.88
C GLY A 12 -2.33 -11.94 13.78
N LEU A 13 -2.66 -11.03 14.66
CA LEU A 13 -1.95 -9.76 14.83
C LEU A 13 -2.08 -9.32 16.28
N SER A 14 -0.97 -9.26 16.97
CA SER A 14 -0.87 -8.84 18.35
C SER A 14 -0.28 -7.44 18.43
N VAL A 15 -0.94 -6.52 19.12
CA VAL A 15 -0.38 -5.19 19.43
C VAL A 15 0.23 -5.28 20.83
N LEU A 16 1.58 -5.33 20.88
CA LEU A 16 2.31 -5.66 22.10
C LEU A 16 2.42 -4.46 23.04
N ARG A 17 2.97 -3.35 22.54
CA ARG A 17 3.17 -2.13 23.34
C ARG A 17 3.17 -0.89 22.47
N LYS A 18 2.92 0.26 23.11
CA LYS A 18 3.12 1.57 22.50
C LYS A 18 4.56 2.03 22.71
N ARG A 19 5.21 2.47 21.64
CA ARG A 19 6.60 2.94 21.61
C ARG A 19 6.69 4.43 21.94
N PRO A 20 7.85 4.91 22.44
CA PRO A 20 8.08 6.34 22.65
C PRO A 20 8.01 7.19 21.37
N ASP A 21 8.28 6.60 20.20
CA ASP A 21 8.22 7.25 18.89
C ASP A 21 6.78 7.40 18.35
N GLY A 22 5.77 6.98 19.13
CA GLY A 22 4.35 7.06 18.78
C GLY A 22 3.82 5.86 17.99
N PHE A 23 4.69 4.98 17.50
CA PHE A 23 4.30 3.71 16.88
C PHE A 23 3.96 2.64 17.93
N HIS A 24 3.62 1.44 17.44
CA HIS A 24 3.38 0.27 18.28
C HIS A 24 4.30 -0.86 17.86
N ASP A 25 4.77 -1.65 18.83
CA ASP A 25 5.34 -2.95 18.53
C ASP A 25 4.18 -3.93 18.33
N ILE A 26 4.28 -4.67 17.23
CA ILE A 26 3.31 -5.70 16.84
C ILE A 26 4.01 -7.04 16.65
N GLU A 27 3.23 -8.11 16.63
CA GLU A 27 3.66 -9.41 16.13
C GLU A 27 2.56 -10.02 15.26
N THR A 28 2.91 -10.55 14.09
CA THR A 28 1.97 -11.15 13.15
C THR A 28 2.67 -12.16 12.25
N LEU A 29 1.95 -13.17 11.77
CA LEU A 29 2.43 -13.99 10.66
C LEU A 29 1.92 -13.41 9.34
N PHE A 30 2.83 -12.93 8.51
CA PHE A 30 2.55 -12.57 7.13
C PHE A 30 2.56 -13.80 6.23
N VAL A 31 1.56 -13.94 5.40
CA VAL A 31 1.46 -15.00 4.38
C VAL A 31 1.16 -14.35 3.02
N PRO A 32 1.88 -14.70 1.94
CA PRO A 32 1.57 -14.19 0.61
C PRO A 32 0.20 -14.71 0.14
N CYS A 33 -0.57 -13.85 -0.51
CA CYS A 33 -1.86 -14.18 -1.12
C CYS A 33 -1.86 -13.72 -2.57
N PHE A 34 -2.13 -14.65 -3.47
CA PHE A 34 -2.05 -14.45 -4.92
C PHE A 34 -3.41 -14.24 -5.60
N ASP A 35 -4.50 -14.14 -4.82
CA ASP A 35 -5.85 -13.91 -5.33
C ASP A 35 -6.01 -12.48 -5.88
N PHE A 36 -5.22 -11.55 -5.36
CA PHE A 36 -5.16 -10.15 -5.78
C PHE A 36 -3.71 -9.77 -6.10
N GLY A 37 -3.56 -8.78 -6.96
CA GLY A 37 -2.25 -8.22 -7.29
C GLY A 37 -2.37 -7.21 -8.40
N ASP A 38 -1.40 -6.34 -8.51
CA ASP A 38 -1.32 -5.30 -9.50
C ASP A 38 -0.42 -5.74 -10.67
N THR A 39 -0.52 -5.07 -11.80
CA THR A 39 0.40 -5.27 -12.91
C THR A 39 1.39 -4.11 -12.95
N LEU A 40 2.67 -4.44 -12.77
CA LEU A 40 3.77 -3.49 -12.77
C LEU A 40 4.66 -3.74 -13.99
N GLU A 41 4.87 -2.71 -14.80
CA GLU A 41 5.86 -2.75 -15.87
C GLU A 41 6.91 -1.67 -15.66
N ILE A 42 8.17 -2.04 -15.76
CA ILE A 42 9.31 -1.11 -15.68
C ILE A 42 10.15 -1.23 -16.94
N ILE A 43 10.45 -0.09 -17.54
CA ILE A 43 11.23 0.04 -18.76
C ILE A 43 12.36 1.03 -18.51
N THR A 44 13.57 0.67 -18.94
CA THR A 44 14.73 1.56 -19.01
C THR A 44 14.92 2.06 -20.45
N GLY A 45 15.19 3.35 -20.62
CA GLY A 45 15.37 3.96 -21.94
C GLY A 45 14.07 4.44 -22.60
N ASP A 46 14.09 4.61 -23.91
CA ASP A 46 13.02 5.28 -24.68
C ASP A 46 11.96 4.34 -25.26
N ASP A 47 12.08 3.05 -25.04
CA ASP A 47 11.13 2.08 -25.56
C ASP A 47 9.75 2.21 -24.90
N TYR A 48 8.69 2.13 -25.71
CA TYR A 48 7.31 1.94 -25.25
C TYR A 48 6.94 0.48 -25.48
N SER A 49 6.44 -0.17 -24.43
CA SER A 49 6.04 -1.57 -24.54
C SER A 49 4.59 -1.72 -24.98
N ARG A 50 4.21 -2.98 -25.29
CA ARG A 50 2.82 -3.34 -25.59
C ARG A 50 1.89 -3.15 -24.41
N THR A 51 2.38 -3.23 -23.18
CA THR A 51 1.58 -3.07 -21.95
C THR A 51 1.22 -1.62 -21.72
N SER A 52 2.16 -0.67 -21.90
CA SER A 52 1.85 0.74 -21.83
C SER A 52 0.81 1.15 -22.89
N ALA A 53 0.92 0.64 -24.12
CA ALA A 53 -0.08 0.85 -25.14
C ALA A 53 -1.47 0.29 -24.75
N ALA A 54 -1.52 -0.87 -24.10
CA ALA A 54 -2.76 -1.46 -23.61
C ALA A 54 -3.39 -0.65 -22.48
N LEU A 55 -2.60 -0.12 -21.53
CA LEU A 55 -3.08 0.76 -20.48
C LEU A 55 -3.65 2.07 -21.05
N PHE A 56 -2.94 2.69 -21.98
CA PHE A 56 -3.45 3.89 -22.65
C PHE A 56 -4.70 3.62 -23.48
N ALA A 57 -4.82 2.44 -24.10
CA ALA A 57 -6.03 2.05 -24.83
C ALA A 57 -7.23 1.81 -23.89
N LYS A 58 -7.00 1.30 -22.69
CA LYS A 58 -8.04 0.98 -21.72
C LYS A 58 -8.49 2.20 -20.89
N TYR A 59 -7.55 3.04 -20.46
CA TYR A 59 -7.78 4.11 -19.50
C TYR A 59 -7.48 5.51 -20.05
N GLY A 60 -6.81 5.61 -21.18
CA GLY A 60 -6.44 6.89 -21.80
C GLY A 60 -7.61 7.57 -22.49
N PRO A 61 -7.50 8.86 -22.86
CA PRO A 61 -8.45 9.53 -23.70
C PRO A 61 -8.53 8.84 -25.07
N ALA A 62 -9.72 8.84 -25.68
CA ALA A 62 -10.00 8.18 -26.96
C ALA A 62 -9.12 8.66 -28.13
N GLU A 63 -8.41 9.77 -27.97
CA GLU A 63 -7.51 10.38 -28.95
C GLU A 63 -6.10 10.61 -28.35
N TYR A 64 -5.37 9.54 -28.04
CA TYR A 64 -3.90 9.66 -27.99
C TYR A 64 -3.38 9.43 -29.40
N PRO A 65 -2.67 10.40 -30.02
CA PRO A 65 -2.03 10.14 -31.32
C PRO A 65 -0.96 9.08 -31.09
N MET A 66 -1.25 7.87 -31.56
CA MET A 66 -0.25 6.83 -31.69
C MET A 66 0.80 7.40 -32.65
N ASN A 67 1.95 7.79 -32.11
CA ASN A 67 3.09 8.18 -32.93
C ASN A 67 3.60 6.91 -33.60
N ASP A 68 3.12 6.63 -34.82
CA ASP A 68 3.42 5.42 -35.59
C ASP A 68 4.83 5.42 -36.19
N GLY A 69 5.72 6.21 -35.65
CA GLY A 69 7.15 6.20 -35.99
C GLY A 69 7.46 6.69 -37.40
N ARG A 70 6.52 7.35 -38.12
CA ARG A 70 6.70 7.75 -39.54
C ARG A 70 6.89 9.25 -39.80
N ASN A 71 7.12 10.07 -38.77
CA ASN A 71 7.49 11.47 -39.00
C ASN A 71 8.73 11.85 -38.18
N ALA A 72 9.91 11.39 -38.65
CA ALA A 72 11.13 12.10 -38.38
C ALA A 72 11.11 13.35 -39.28
N ALA A 73 10.60 14.47 -38.74
CA ALA A 73 10.70 15.76 -39.45
C ALA A 73 12.15 16.22 -39.39
N GLU A 74 12.69 16.49 -40.58
CA GLU A 74 14.01 17.08 -40.78
C GLU A 74 14.20 18.41 -40.05
N PRO A 75 15.43 18.77 -39.62
CA PRO A 75 15.69 20.01 -38.90
C PRO A 75 15.51 21.21 -39.82
N HIS A 76 14.55 22.06 -39.56
CA HIS A 76 14.44 23.37 -40.24
C HIS A 76 15.60 24.27 -39.79
N LYS A 77 16.34 24.71 -40.82
CA LYS A 77 17.37 25.75 -40.74
C LYS A 77 16.77 27.07 -40.26
N ALA A 78 17.45 27.69 -39.31
CA ALA A 78 17.20 29.06 -38.94
C ALA A 78 17.48 30.02 -40.11
N GLU A 79 16.52 30.86 -40.44
CA GLU A 79 16.75 32.10 -41.20
C GLU A 79 16.46 33.30 -40.30
N ASP A 80 17.45 34.20 -40.29
CA ASP A 80 17.47 35.46 -39.57
C ASP A 80 16.39 36.41 -40.10
N ALA A 81 15.73 37.15 -39.21
CA ALA A 81 15.11 38.44 -39.53
C ALA A 81 15.07 39.36 -38.32
N GLU A 82 15.68 40.52 -38.51
CA GLU A 82 15.89 41.62 -37.62
C GLU A 82 14.61 42.41 -37.26
N ASP A 83 14.63 42.93 -36.06
CA ASP A 83 14.30 44.30 -35.57
C ASP A 83 12.99 45.01 -35.96
N SER A 84 12.20 45.39 -34.95
CA SER A 84 11.86 46.80 -34.68
C SER A 84 10.90 47.01 -33.50
N HIS A 85 11.27 47.98 -32.67
CA HIS A 85 10.62 48.71 -31.56
C HIS A 85 9.09 48.93 -31.62
N THR A 86 8.35 48.91 -30.52
CA THR A 86 7.97 50.08 -29.67
C THR A 86 6.87 49.77 -28.63
N THR A 87 7.15 50.20 -27.39
CA THR A 87 6.29 50.79 -26.33
C THR A 87 4.92 50.23 -25.89
N ASN A 88 4.88 49.93 -24.62
CA ASN A 88 3.92 49.92 -23.50
C ASN A 88 2.74 50.98 -23.55
N PRO A 89 1.72 51.01 -22.64
CA PRO A 89 1.31 50.10 -21.56
C PRO A 89 -0.22 49.94 -21.33
N ASN A 90 -0.59 49.09 -20.35
CA ASN A 90 -1.83 49.03 -19.57
C ASN A 90 -3.13 48.55 -20.22
N GLU A 91 -3.63 47.38 -19.79
CA GLU A 91 -4.81 47.28 -18.93
C GLU A 91 -5.18 45.81 -18.62
N THR A 92 -5.55 45.62 -17.39
CA THR A 92 -6.13 44.46 -16.72
C THR A 92 -7.30 43.80 -17.47
N SER A 93 -7.26 42.49 -17.67
CA SER A 93 -8.43 41.62 -17.45
C SER A 93 -7.99 40.14 -17.49
N ALA A 94 -8.21 39.44 -16.40
CA ALA A 94 -8.07 37.99 -16.31
C ALA A 94 -9.07 37.32 -17.25
N ARG A 95 -8.56 36.63 -18.25
CA ARG A 95 -9.31 35.63 -19.02
C ARG A 95 -8.52 34.33 -18.93
N GLU A 96 -9.07 33.37 -18.18
CA GLU A 96 -8.64 32.00 -18.22
C GLU A 96 -8.81 31.45 -19.64
N GLU A 97 -7.73 31.33 -20.37
CA GLU A 97 -7.70 30.50 -21.58
C GLU A 97 -7.45 29.06 -21.15
N ARG A 98 -8.49 28.24 -21.18
CA ARG A 98 -8.36 26.79 -21.15
C ARG A 98 -7.67 26.36 -22.43
N SER A 99 -6.39 25.97 -22.33
CA SER A 99 -5.72 25.28 -23.43
C SER A 99 -6.26 23.85 -23.51
N ALA A 100 -6.48 23.36 -24.71
CA ALA A 100 -7.07 22.06 -25.03
C ALA A 100 -6.14 20.84 -24.76
N SER A 101 -5.11 20.97 -23.96
CA SER A 101 -4.32 19.89 -23.39
C SER A 101 -4.41 20.04 -21.87
N GLY A 102 -5.05 19.08 -21.19
CA GLY A 102 -5.26 19.10 -19.73
C GLY A 102 -3.98 19.03 -18.90
N GLN A 103 -3.06 19.97 -19.11
CA GLN A 103 -1.87 20.15 -18.28
C GLN A 103 -2.22 21.04 -17.10
N VAL A 104 -2.35 20.47 -15.92
CA VAL A 104 -2.46 21.21 -14.67
C VAL A 104 -1.06 21.35 -14.08
N THR A 105 -0.48 22.55 -14.19
CA THR A 105 0.72 22.92 -13.45
C THR A 105 0.31 23.23 -12.00
N THR A 106 0.62 22.36 -11.07
CA THR A 106 0.42 22.60 -9.64
C THR A 106 1.53 23.51 -9.08
N ALA A 107 1.34 24.82 -9.24
CA ALA A 107 2.01 25.79 -8.36
C ALA A 107 1.09 26.05 -7.17
N SER A 108 1.55 25.69 -5.99
CA SER A 108 1.01 25.94 -4.64
C SER A 108 0.16 24.85 -3.99
N LEU A 109 0.86 23.93 -3.31
CA LEU A 109 0.41 23.30 -2.06
C LEU A 109 1.63 23.08 -1.15
N ASN A 110 1.74 23.92 -0.12
CA ASN A 110 2.59 23.82 1.08
C ASN A 110 4.12 23.71 0.92
N GLU A 111 4.78 24.85 0.99
CA GLU A 111 6.21 25.01 1.25
C GLU A 111 6.61 24.53 2.65
N LYS A 112 7.10 23.31 2.80
CA LYS A 112 8.16 22.88 3.72
C LYS A 112 8.23 21.35 3.75
N ALA A 113 9.10 20.76 2.99
CA ALA A 113 9.46 19.34 2.84
C ALA A 113 9.23 18.72 1.44
N GLU A 114 8.99 19.48 0.38
CA GLU A 114 8.45 18.96 -0.90
C GLU A 114 9.44 18.95 -2.09
N THR A 115 10.71 19.21 -1.88
CA THR A 115 11.67 19.32 -3.00
C THR A 115 11.99 18.02 -3.73
N VAL A 116 11.53 16.87 -3.24
CA VAL A 116 11.85 15.54 -3.83
C VAL A 116 10.74 15.03 -4.76
N TYR A 117 9.57 15.66 -4.78
CA TYR A 117 8.40 15.18 -5.54
C TYR A 117 7.83 16.21 -6.53
N SER A 118 8.67 17.16 -6.94
CA SER A 118 8.31 18.15 -7.96
C SER A 118 8.40 17.55 -9.35
N GLY A 119 7.46 17.91 -10.22
CA GLY A 119 7.41 17.42 -11.59
C GLY A 119 6.10 17.77 -12.28
N GLN A 120 5.96 17.31 -13.52
CA GLN A 120 4.73 17.49 -14.31
C GLN A 120 3.77 16.34 -14.00
N ILE A 121 2.49 16.68 -13.81
CA ILE A 121 1.40 15.71 -13.62
C ILE A 121 0.36 15.91 -14.70
N THR A 122 -0.06 14.81 -15.33
CA THR A 122 -1.12 14.78 -16.34
C THR A 122 -2.18 13.77 -15.90
N LEU A 123 -3.45 14.14 -16.02
CA LEU A 123 -4.59 13.29 -15.71
C LEU A 123 -5.41 13.01 -16.98
N SER A 124 -6.00 11.79 -17.07
CA SER A 124 -7.10 11.55 -17.99
C SER A 124 -8.36 12.35 -17.58
N GLU A 125 -9.28 12.58 -18.52
CA GLU A 125 -10.51 13.35 -18.23
C GLU A 125 -11.36 12.74 -17.11
N ASP A 126 -11.36 11.42 -16.98
CA ASP A 126 -12.09 10.66 -15.97
C ASP A 126 -11.28 10.35 -14.70
N GLY A 127 -10.01 10.78 -14.64
CA GLY A 127 -9.13 10.58 -13.49
C GLY A 127 -8.67 9.12 -13.29
N ARG A 128 -8.97 8.21 -14.21
CA ARG A 128 -8.60 6.80 -14.08
C ARG A 128 -7.14 6.52 -14.45
N LEU A 129 -6.50 7.45 -15.17
CA LEU A 129 -5.09 7.36 -15.52
C LEU A 129 -4.39 8.67 -15.14
N VAL A 130 -3.30 8.55 -14.37
CA VAL A 130 -2.49 9.68 -13.92
C VAL A 130 -1.03 9.40 -14.25
N GLN A 131 -0.35 10.38 -14.83
CA GLN A 131 1.07 10.30 -15.13
C GLN A 131 1.84 11.40 -14.40
N GLY A 132 2.99 11.05 -13.84
CA GLY A 132 3.95 11.99 -13.26
C GLY A 132 5.31 11.84 -13.91
N ILE A 133 5.98 12.97 -14.18
CA ILE A 133 7.37 13.01 -14.67
C ILE A 133 8.16 13.86 -13.69
N SER A 134 9.28 13.32 -13.16
CA SER A 134 10.17 14.06 -12.27
C SER A 134 10.82 15.25 -12.99
N GLU A 135 11.23 16.28 -12.24
CA GLU A 135 11.83 17.50 -12.81
C GLU A 135 13.08 17.22 -13.65
N ASP A 136 13.88 16.25 -13.24
CA ASP A 136 15.08 15.82 -13.98
C ASP A 136 14.80 14.94 -15.19
N GLY A 137 13.52 14.58 -15.40
CA GLY A 137 13.08 13.71 -16.49
C GLY A 137 13.53 12.25 -16.37
N LYS A 138 14.19 11.85 -15.27
CA LYS A 138 14.71 10.49 -15.10
C LYS A 138 13.64 9.48 -14.69
N LEU A 139 12.56 9.93 -14.04
CA LEU A 139 11.43 9.07 -13.65
C LEU A 139 10.15 9.53 -14.34
N MET A 140 9.51 8.62 -15.06
CA MET A 140 8.11 8.73 -15.47
C MET A 140 7.33 7.61 -14.80
N ILE A 141 6.22 7.94 -14.14
CA ILE A 141 5.31 6.95 -13.58
C ILE A 141 3.89 7.19 -14.09
N THR A 142 3.26 6.14 -14.61
CA THR A 142 1.86 6.14 -15.05
C THR A 142 1.09 5.14 -14.21
N ILE A 143 0.05 5.61 -13.52
CA ILE A 143 -0.82 4.79 -12.67
C ILE A 143 -2.21 4.77 -13.28
N ALA A 144 -2.77 3.58 -13.45
CA ALA A 144 -4.13 3.37 -13.91
C ALA A 144 -4.93 2.60 -12.85
N ARG A 145 -6.19 3.03 -12.61
CA ARG A 145 -7.12 2.41 -11.67
C ARG A 145 -8.56 2.65 -12.09
N GLU A 146 -9.40 1.61 -12.06
CA GLU A 146 -10.81 1.70 -12.50
C GLU A 146 -11.63 2.69 -11.68
N GLU A 147 -11.41 2.75 -10.35
CA GLU A 147 -12.09 3.66 -9.43
C GLU A 147 -11.52 5.08 -9.43
N GLY A 148 -10.48 5.32 -10.24
CA GLY A 148 -9.74 6.56 -10.26
C GLY A 148 -8.51 6.59 -9.36
N VAL A 149 -7.59 7.50 -9.67
CA VAL A 149 -6.34 7.76 -8.93
C VAL A 149 -6.43 9.14 -8.31
N ASP A 150 -6.52 9.20 -6.99
CA ASP A 150 -6.72 10.43 -6.20
C ASP A 150 -5.47 10.91 -5.45
N TRP A 151 -4.30 10.35 -5.80
CA TRP A 151 -3.01 10.75 -5.23
C TRP A 151 -2.01 11.16 -6.30
N ASN A 152 -1.00 11.93 -5.88
CA ASN A 152 0.11 12.34 -6.74
C ASN A 152 0.98 11.12 -7.10
N PRO A 153 1.14 10.75 -8.39
CA PRO A 153 1.92 9.59 -8.80
C PRO A 153 3.40 9.67 -8.41
N LEU A 154 3.99 10.87 -8.33
CA LEU A 154 5.37 11.03 -7.87
C LEU A 154 5.53 10.81 -6.35
N LYS A 155 4.44 10.77 -5.59
CA LYS A 155 4.41 10.38 -4.17
C LYS A 155 4.06 8.90 -3.97
N ASP A 156 3.78 8.17 -5.04
CA ASP A 156 3.54 6.73 -4.99
C ASP A 156 4.75 5.96 -4.46
N LEU A 157 4.50 4.81 -3.83
CA LEU A 157 5.57 3.99 -3.27
C LEU A 157 6.53 3.44 -4.34
N CYS A 158 6.06 3.20 -5.57
CA CYS A 158 6.92 2.82 -6.69
C CYS A 158 7.88 3.95 -7.08
N ALA A 159 7.39 5.20 -7.13
CA ALA A 159 8.24 6.36 -7.36
C ALA A 159 9.26 6.56 -6.23
N LYS A 160 8.82 6.36 -4.97
CA LYS A 160 9.73 6.39 -3.81
C LYS A 160 10.77 5.28 -3.85
N ALA A 161 10.40 4.08 -4.36
CA ALA A 161 11.33 2.97 -4.53
C ALA A 161 12.44 3.29 -5.55
N TYR A 162 12.10 3.94 -6.67
CA TYR A 162 13.10 4.46 -7.59
C TYR A 162 14.00 5.50 -6.91
N ASN A 163 13.40 6.50 -6.29
CA ASN A 163 14.14 7.63 -5.70
C ASN A 163 15.09 7.19 -4.57
N ILE A 164 14.72 6.19 -3.77
CA ILE A 164 15.57 5.71 -2.68
C ILE A 164 16.81 4.98 -3.19
N LEU A 165 16.70 4.25 -4.31
CA LEU A 165 17.84 3.62 -4.97
C LEU A 165 18.69 4.66 -5.72
N ALA A 166 18.07 5.67 -6.35
CA ALA A 166 18.76 6.74 -7.04
C ALA A 166 19.63 7.63 -6.11
N GLN A 167 19.40 7.58 -4.78
CA GLN A 167 20.27 8.24 -3.82
C GLN A 167 21.67 7.58 -3.73
N ASP A 168 21.72 6.27 -3.91
CA ASP A 168 22.94 5.48 -3.72
C ASP A 168 23.53 4.97 -5.05
N PHE A 169 22.74 4.99 -6.16
CA PHE A 169 23.14 4.45 -7.46
C PHE A 169 22.81 5.45 -8.59
N ASP A 170 23.65 5.52 -9.61
CA ASP A 170 23.34 6.26 -10.84
C ASP A 170 22.40 5.42 -11.72
N LEU A 171 21.10 5.60 -11.53
CA LEU A 171 20.09 4.89 -12.29
C LEU A 171 19.84 5.55 -13.66
N PRO A 172 19.59 4.75 -14.71
CA PRO A 172 19.16 5.28 -16.00
C PRO A 172 17.75 5.89 -15.88
N PRO A 173 17.30 6.67 -16.87
CA PRO A 173 15.89 7.05 -16.97
C PRO A 173 14.98 5.82 -16.99
N VAL A 174 13.89 5.86 -16.20
CA VAL A 174 12.98 4.76 -15.98
C VAL A 174 11.53 5.20 -16.21
N LYS A 175 10.76 4.35 -16.90
CA LYS A 175 9.31 4.46 -17.02
C LYS A 175 8.65 3.33 -16.24
N ILE A 176 7.76 3.70 -15.33
CA ILE A 176 6.96 2.78 -14.51
C ILE A 176 5.51 2.88 -14.95
N PHE A 177 4.90 1.75 -15.28
CA PHE A 177 3.47 1.63 -15.55
C PHE A 177 2.86 0.71 -14.52
N LEU A 178 1.86 1.19 -13.79
CA LEU A 178 1.20 0.48 -12.70
C LEU A 178 -0.31 0.45 -12.94
N GLU A 179 -0.85 -0.75 -13.22
CA GLU A 179 -2.28 -0.98 -13.22
C GLU A 179 -2.70 -1.52 -11.85
N LYS A 180 -3.46 -0.70 -11.10
CA LYS A 180 -3.97 -1.03 -9.77
C LYS A 180 -5.27 -1.81 -9.89
N THR A 181 -5.21 -3.10 -9.57
CA THR A 181 -6.36 -4.01 -9.51
C THR A 181 -6.55 -4.61 -8.12
N ALA A 182 -5.51 -4.59 -7.30
CA ALA A 182 -5.62 -4.98 -5.89
C ALA A 182 -6.38 -3.91 -5.09
N PRO A 183 -7.23 -4.31 -4.13
CA PRO A 183 -7.97 -3.37 -3.28
C PRO A 183 -7.03 -2.44 -2.50
N VAL A 184 -7.26 -1.13 -2.63
CA VAL A 184 -6.46 -0.11 -1.96
C VAL A 184 -7.03 0.17 -0.57
N GLY A 185 -6.16 0.24 0.45
CA GLY A 185 -6.56 0.60 1.81
C GLY A 185 -7.31 -0.51 2.58
N ALA A 186 -7.27 -1.75 2.08
CA ALA A 186 -7.99 -2.89 2.67
C ALA A 186 -7.16 -3.75 3.65
N GLY A 187 -5.99 -3.29 4.09
CA GLY A 187 -5.11 -4.08 4.99
C GLY A 187 -4.32 -5.19 4.30
N LEU A 188 -4.36 -5.28 2.95
CA LEU A 188 -3.74 -6.33 2.15
C LEU A 188 -2.30 -6.00 1.69
N GLY A 189 -1.83 -4.79 1.88
CA GLY A 189 -0.44 -4.39 1.58
C GLY A 189 -0.11 -4.22 0.09
N GLY A 190 -1.10 -4.03 -0.81
CA GLY A 190 -0.87 -3.92 -2.26
C GLY A 190 0.17 -2.87 -2.65
N GLY A 191 0.08 -1.63 -2.13
CA GLY A 191 1.07 -0.59 -2.42
C GLY A 191 2.48 -0.91 -1.90
N SER A 192 2.58 -1.63 -0.78
CA SER A 192 3.87 -2.11 -0.25
C SER A 192 4.47 -3.22 -1.12
N ALA A 193 3.61 -4.06 -1.70
CA ALA A 193 4.01 -5.04 -2.69
C ALA A 193 4.57 -4.36 -3.94
N ASP A 194 3.85 -3.38 -4.51
CA ASP A 194 4.30 -2.67 -5.70
C ASP A 194 5.68 -2.04 -5.50
N ALA A 195 5.90 -1.40 -4.35
CA ALA A 195 7.20 -0.84 -4.00
C ALA A 195 8.31 -1.88 -3.94
N ALA A 196 8.07 -3.00 -3.27
CA ALA A 196 9.05 -4.08 -3.13
C ALA A 196 9.37 -4.72 -4.48
N PHE A 197 8.35 -4.99 -5.30
CA PHE A 197 8.54 -5.51 -6.65
C PHE A 197 9.23 -4.47 -7.55
N THR A 198 8.99 -3.18 -7.37
CA THR A 198 9.74 -2.12 -8.06
C THR A 198 11.22 -2.16 -7.69
N LEU A 199 11.57 -2.29 -6.40
CA LEU A 199 12.96 -2.44 -5.95
C LEU A 199 13.63 -3.67 -6.60
N LYS A 200 12.97 -4.83 -6.60
CA LYS A 200 13.47 -6.06 -7.22
C LYS A 200 13.67 -5.90 -8.73
N ALA A 201 12.70 -5.33 -9.42
CA ALA A 201 12.78 -5.10 -10.86
C ALA A 201 13.88 -4.12 -11.23
N LEU A 202 14.06 -3.03 -10.49
CA LEU A 202 15.16 -2.07 -10.70
C LEU A 202 16.52 -2.70 -10.41
N ASN A 203 16.62 -3.52 -9.36
CA ASN A 203 17.84 -4.27 -9.05
C ASN A 203 18.29 -5.15 -10.22
N GLU A 204 17.34 -5.86 -10.85
CA GLU A 204 17.61 -6.71 -12.01
C GLU A 204 17.90 -5.89 -13.28
N LEU A 205 17.01 -4.95 -13.63
CA LEU A 205 17.12 -4.15 -14.87
C LEU A 205 18.36 -3.26 -14.91
N CYS A 206 18.77 -2.73 -13.76
CA CYS A 206 19.94 -1.85 -13.66
C CYS A 206 21.21 -2.60 -13.26
N GLY A 207 21.14 -3.92 -13.04
CA GLY A 207 22.29 -4.74 -12.70
C GLY A 207 22.94 -4.36 -11.37
N LEU A 208 22.15 -3.94 -10.36
CA LEU A 208 22.68 -3.45 -9.08
C LEU A 208 23.27 -4.57 -8.22
N ASN A 209 22.87 -5.83 -8.47
CA ASN A 209 23.35 -7.02 -7.77
C ASN A 209 23.18 -6.95 -6.23
N LEU A 210 22.12 -6.30 -5.76
CA LEU A 210 21.78 -6.25 -4.35
C LEU A 210 21.18 -7.58 -3.89
N SER A 211 21.59 -8.05 -2.71
CA SER A 211 20.97 -9.21 -2.07
C SER A 211 19.57 -8.88 -1.55
N ASP A 212 18.72 -9.91 -1.32
CA ASP A 212 17.40 -9.73 -0.71
C ASP A 212 17.49 -9.02 0.65
N GLN A 213 18.54 -9.32 1.44
CA GLN A 213 18.75 -8.61 2.70
C GLN A 213 18.96 -7.11 2.49
N ARG A 214 19.79 -6.72 1.51
CA ARG A 214 20.02 -5.31 1.20
C ARG A 214 18.79 -4.63 0.60
N LEU A 215 18.03 -5.32 -0.25
CA LEU A 215 16.75 -4.83 -0.76
C LEU A 215 15.73 -4.63 0.37
N SER A 216 15.70 -5.56 1.35
CA SER A 216 14.83 -5.45 2.53
C SER A 216 15.14 -4.21 3.37
N GLU A 217 16.41 -3.81 3.48
CA GLU A 217 16.80 -2.56 4.18
C GLU A 217 16.26 -1.31 3.46
N TYR A 218 16.28 -1.27 2.11
CA TYR A 218 15.64 -0.21 1.34
C TYR A 218 14.12 -0.25 1.50
N ALA A 219 13.52 -1.44 1.43
CA ALA A 219 12.09 -1.64 1.58
C ALA A 219 11.56 -1.16 2.93
N ALA A 220 12.30 -1.44 4.03
CA ALA A 220 11.93 -0.99 5.39
C ALA A 220 11.84 0.54 5.55
N ARG A 221 12.56 1.29 4.71
CA ARG A 221 12.51 2.76 4.67
C ARG A 221 11.29 3.28 3.92
N LEU A 222 10.66 2.46 3.06
CA LEU A 222 9.46 2.82 2.30
C LEU A 222 8.17 2.55 3.10
N GLY A 223 8.15 1.44 3.83
CA GLY A 223 7.00 1.06 4.66
C GLY A 223 7.24 -0.25 5.39
N SER A 224 6.52 -0.46 6.49
CA SER A 224 6.70 -1.63 7.37
C SER A 224 6.48 -2.95 6.65
N ASP A 225 5.45 -3.03 5.78
CA ASP A 225 5.09 -4.25 5.06
C ASP A 225 5.97 -4.49 3.81
N CYS A 226 6.74 -3.47 3.34
CA CYS A 226 7.50 -3.59 2.08
C CYS A 226 8.58 -4.67 2.16
N SER A 227 9.24 -4.81 3.32
CA SER A 227 10.30 -5.82 3.52
C SER A 227 9.80 -7.24 3.35
N PHE A 228 8.54 -7.53 3.74
CA PHE A 228 7.92 -8.83 3.58
C PHE A 228 7.89 -9.27 2.10
N PHE A 229 7.51 -8.38 1.19
CA PHE A 229 7.39 -8.69 -0.24
C PHE A 229 8.74 -8.89 -0.96
N ILE A 230 9.84 -8.46 -0.35
CA ILE A 230 11.18 -8.82 -0.86
C ILE A 230 11.39 -10.33 -0.75
N PHE A 231 11.08 -10.92 0.41
CA PHE A 231 11.20 -12.36 0.65
C PHE A 231 10.01 -13.15 0.10
N ASN A 232 8.82 -12.59 0.15
CA ASN A 232 7.54 -13.06 -0.39
C ASN A 232 7.22 -14.53 -0.05
N ARG A 233 7.41 -14.89 1.21
CA ARG A 233 7.11 -16.21 1.81
C ARG A 233 6.60 -16.02 3.23
N PRO A 234 6.02 -17.05 3.88
CA PRO A 234 5.54 -16.90 5.25
C PRO A 234 6.65 -16.44 6.21
N MET A 235 6.41 -15.34 6.93
CA MET A 235 7.36 -14.69 7.83
C MET A 235 6.64 -14.17 9.06
N ILE A 236 7.18 -14.40 10.26
CA ILE A 236 6.76 -13.65 11.43
C ILE A 236 7.38 -12.26 11.36
N GLY A 237 6.53 -11.25 11.39
CA GLY A 237 6.92 -9.86 11.48
C GLY A 237 6.78 -9.35 12.89
N SER A 238 7.83 -8.70 13.41
CA SER A 238 7.87 -8.05 14.71
C SER A 238 8.36 -6.60 14.59
N GLY A 239 8.49 -5.88 15.72
CA GLY A 239 8.71 -4.43 15.67
C GLY A 239 7.46 -3.72 15.15
N ARG A 240 7.56 -2.93 14.08
CA ARG A 240 6.40 -2.35 13.37
C ARG A 240 5.90 -3.26 12.24
N GLY A 241 6.48 -4.48 12.11
CA GLY A 241 6.30 -5.44 11.03
C GLY A 241 7.53 -5.60 10.11
N GLU A 242 8.58 -4.79 10.32
CA GLU A 242 9.79 -4.76 9.49
C GLU A 242 10.86 -5.79 9.89
N VAL A 243 10.83 -6.29 11.11
CA VAL A 243 11.76 -7.33 11.58
C VAL A 243 11.17 -8.69 11.26
N LEU A 244 11.74 -9.37 10.27
CA LEU A 244 11.16 -10.55 9.66
C LEU A 244 11.98 -11.81 9.97
N GLU A 245 11.26 -12.85 10.42
CA GLU A 245 11.81 -14.19 10.66
C GLU A 245 11.03 -15.22 9.85
N PRO A 246 11.69 -16.09 9.07
CA PRO A 246 11.01 -17.17 8.34
C PRO A 246 10.18 -18.05 9.27
N TYR A 247 8.99 -18.42 8.82
CA TYR A 247 8.12 -19.33 9.55
C TYR A 247 7.52 -20.36 8.59
N ASP A 248 7.69 -21.64 8.91
CA ASP A 248 7.13 -22.71 8.11
C ASP A 248 5.69 -22.99 8.54
N ILE A 249 4.76 -22.84 7.61
CA ILE A 249 3.35 -23.16 7.81
C ILE A 249 2.82 -23.90 6.57
N ASP A 250 2.07 -24.94 6.80
CA ASP A 250 1.39 -25.71 5.75
C ASP A 250 -0.12 -25.48 5.82
N LEU A 251 -0.63 -24.79 4.83
CA LEU A 251 -2.07 -24.55 4.62
C LEU A 251 -2.60 -25.27 3.37
N SER A 252 -1.86 -26.24 2.84
CA SER A 252 -2.20 -26.93 1.60
C SER A 252 -3.53 -27.68 1.65
N GLU A 253 -3.98 -28.10 2.83
CA GLU A 253 -5.29 -28.74 3.05
C GLU A 253 -6.45 -27.75 3.11
N TYR A 254 -6.17 -26.44 3.06
CA TYR A 254 -7.19 -25.41 3.15
C TYR A 254 -7.28 -24.58 1.87
N GLU A 255 -8.50 -24.19 1.53
CA GLU A 255 -8.78 -23.16 0.55
C GLU A 255 -8.90 -21.83 1.28
N THR A 256 -8.13 -20.82 0.85
CA THR A 256 -8.24 -19.46 1.37
C THR A 256 -9.22 -18.67 0.52
N LYS A 257 -10.17 -17.97 1.17
CA LYS A 257 -11.04 -17.00 0.50
C LYS A 257 -10.86 -15.64 1.13
N VAL A 258 -10.67 -14.63 0.29
CA VAL A 258 -10.52 -13.22 0.73
C VAL A 258 -11.75 -12.44 0.29
N LEU A 259 -12.31 -11.67 1.19
CA LEU A 259 -13.46 -10.81 0.96
C LEU A 259 -13.10 -9.38 1.33
N VAL A 260 -13.31 -8.47 0.40
CA VAL A 260 -13.14 -7.03 0.63
C VAL A 260 -14.52 -6.39 0.59
N PRO A 261 -15.08 -5.95 1.72
CA PRO A 261 -16.39 -5.35 1.77
C PRO A 261 -16.45 -4.02 1.01
N GLU A 262 -17.41 -3.88 0.12
CA GLU A 262 -17.64 -2.62 -0.60
C GLU A 262 -18.08 -1.50 0.34
N GLY A 263 -17.56 -0.30 0.12
CA GLY A 263 -17.96 0.90 0.86
C GLY A 263 -17.46 0.98 2.31
N VAL A 264 -16.67 -0.01 2.78
CA VAL A 264 -16.07 0.01 4.12
C VAL A 264 -14.57 0.28 3.99
N ALA A 265 -14.16 1.48 4.39
CA ALA A 265 -12.75 1.88 4.46
C ALA A 265 -12.35 2.08 5.91
N VAL A 266 -11.27 1.43 6.33
CA VAL A 266 -10.69 1.56 7.67
C VAL A 266 -9.30 2.14 7.54
N SER A 267 -9.06 3.29 8.16
CA SER A 267 -7.70 3.82 8.22
C SER A 267 -6.88 3.12 9.30
N THR A 268 -5.57 2.99 9.07
CA THR A 268 -4.66 2.42 10.08
C THR A 268 -4.73 3.22 11.40
N ALA A 269 -4.86 4.55 11.33
CA ALA A 269 -5.00 5.39 12.51
C ALA A 269 -6.29 5.07 13.31
N GLU A 270 -7.39 4.80 12.61
CA GLU A 270 -8.65 4.39 13.22
C GLU A 270 -8.52 3.03 13.92
N ALA A 271 -7.87 2.04 13.28
CA ALA A 271 -7.65 0.73 13.87
C ALA A 271 -6.85 0.80 15.17
N TYR A 272 -5.85 1.69 15.25
CA TYR A 272 -5.10 1.94 16.49
C TYR A 272 -5.88 2.76 17.54
N ASN A 273 -6.95 3.45 17.16
CA ASN A 273 -7.69 4.30 18.07
C ASN A 273 -8.44 3.46 19.12
N GLY A 274 -8.03 3.63 20.37
CA GLY A 274 -8.62 2.90 21.50
C GLY A 274 -8.10 1.47 21.67
N ILE A 275 -7.07 1.04 20.90
CA ILE A 275 -6.41 -0.24 21.16
C ILE A 275 -5.73 -0.24 22.53
N VAL A 276 -5.87 -1.31 23.27
CA VAL A 276 -5.13 -1.52 24.52
C VAL A 276 -4.04 -2.53 24.24
N PRO A 277 -2.75 -2.13 24.21
CA PRO A 277 -1.64 -3.04 24.00
C PRO A 277 -1.60 -4.14 25.07
N ARG A 278 -1.14 -5.34 24.73
CA ARG A 278 -1.12 -6.52 25.61
C ARG A 278 -0.31 -6.28 26.88
N GLU A 279 0.89 -5.68 26.82
CA GLU A 279 1.71 -5.35 28.00
C GLU A 279 0.97 -4.42 28.99
N ALA A 280 0.16 -3.48 28.50
CA ALA A 280 -0.62 -2.59 29.36
C ALA A 280 -1.78 -3.32 30.05
N ALA A 281 -2.35 -4.34 29.40
CA ALA A 281 -3.40 -5.19 29.99
C ALA A 281 -2.85 -6.06 31.12
N ASP A 282 -1.65 -6.64 30.97
CA ASP A 282 -0.99 -7.47 31.97
C ASP A 282 -0.63 -6.68 33.25
N ILE A 283 -0.11 -5.46 33.08
CA ILE A 283 0.19 -4.57 34.23
C ILE A 283 -1.11 -4.22 35.00
N SER A 284 -2.22 -4.00 34.31
CA SER A 284 -3.52 -3.72 34.94
C SER A 284 -4.08 -4.91 35.72
N ALA A 285 -3.77 -6.12 35.28
CA ALA A 285 -4.20 -7.35 35.97
C ALA A 285 -3.38 -7.65 37.26
N THR A 286 -2.15 -7.12 37.36
CA THR A 286 -1.21 -7.40 38.46
C THR A 286 -1.25 -6.40 39.61
N VAL A 287 -1.94 -5.25 39.47
CA VAL A 287 -2.07 -4.25 40.55
C VAL A 287 -3.30 -4.56 41.41
N PRO A 288 -3.16 -5.02 42.70
CA PRO A 288 -4.29 -5.18 43.60
C PRO A 288 -4.84 -3.80 43.94
N THR A 289 -6.02 -3.45 43.45
CA THR A 289 -6.75 -2.25 43.90
C THR A 289 -7.10 -2.37 45.36
N PRO A 290 -6.83 -1.35 46.24
CA PRO A 290 -7.31 -1.39 47.61
C PRO A 290 -8.84 -1.47 47.61
N ARG A 291 -9.41 -2.47 48.30
CA ARG A 291 -10.84 -2.64 48.49
C ARG A 291 -11.41 -1.39 49.18
N GLN A 292 -12.00 -0.49 48.41
CA GLN A 292 -13.01 0.42 48.94
C GLN A 292 -14.37 -0.28 48.84
N ALA A 293 -15.06 -0.38 50.00
CA ALA A 293 -16.38 -0.95 50.09
C ALA A 293 -17.35 -0.22 49.15
N ARG A 294 -17.88 -0.93 48.17
CA ARG A 294 -18.93 -0.44 47.23
C ARG A 294 -20.28 -1.11 47.60
N CYS A 295 -21.33 -0.31 47.47
CA CYS A 295 -22.72 -0.72 47.62
C CYS A 295 -23.13 -1.83 46.65
N PRO A 296 -24.16 -2.67 46.99
CA PRO A 296 -24.47 -3.91 46.27
C PRO A 296 -25.27 -3.79 44.98
N GLU A 297 -25.36 -2.63 44.36
CA GLU A 297 -26.31 -2.41 43.25
C GLU A 297 -25.70 -2.27 41.86
N GLU A 298 -24.39 -2.48 41.68
CA GLU A 298 -23.72 -2.43 40.37
C GLU A 298 -23.08 -3.77 39.91
N ALA A 299 -23.74 -4.87 40.21
CA ALA A 299 -23.28 -6.21 39.84
C ALA A 299 -24.03 -6.74 38.62
N SER A 300 -23.86 -6.13 37.43
CA SER A 300 -24.31 -6.78 36.17
C SER A 300 -23.59 -6.37 34.91
N LEU A 301 -22.29 -6.08 34.99
CA LEU A 301 -21.42 -6.04 33.82
C LEU A 301 -20.07 -6.68 34.18
N GLN A 302 -20.12 -7.98 34.46
CA GLN A 302 -18.91 -8.78 34.50
C GLN A 302 -18.39 -8.89 33.07
N ARG A 303 -17.25 -8.22 32.78
CA ARG A 303 -16.40 -8.62 31.66
C ARG A 303 -16.07 -10.10 31.88
N PRO A 304 -16.08 -10.92 30.78
CA PRO A 304 -15.49 -12.24 30.89
C PRO A 304 -14.05 -12.07 31.37
N GLU A 305 -13.63 -12.92 32.31
CA GLU A 305 -12.23 -13.06 32.74
C GLU A 305 -11.37 -12.99 31.49
N ALA A 306 -10.36 -12.10 31.51
CA ALA A 306 -9.41 -12.00 30.41
C ALA A 306 -8.77 -13.39 30.26
N ALA A 307 -9.22 -14.15 29.27
CA ALA A 307 -8.52 -15.31 28.82
C ALA A 307 -7.13 -14.79 28.43
N THR A 308 -6.09 -15.29 29.09
CA THR A 308 -4.70 -15.04 28.70
C THR A 308 -4.58 -15.47 27.25
N SER A 309 -4.54 -14.48 26.32
CA SER A 309 -4.37 -14.80 24.91
C SER A 309 -3.02 -15.46 24.75
N LEU A 310 -2.98 -16.60 24.08
CA LEU A 310 -1.74 -17.28 23.74
C LEU A 310 -0.82 -16.33 22.96
N GLU A 311 0.48 -16.47 23.14
CA GLU A 311 1.44 -15.81 22.26
C GLU A 311 1.23 -16.29 20.80
N LEU A 312 1.53 -15.45 19.84
CA LEU A 312 1.29 -15.74 18.41
C LEU A 312 1.84 -17.13 17.99
N ARG A 313 3.08 -17.44 18.38
CA ARG A 313 3.72 -18.71 18.01
C ARG A 313 3.05 -19.93 18.64
N GLU A 314 2.57 -19.79 19.86
CA GLU A 314 1.82 -20.85 20.55
C GLU A 314 0.47 -21.08 19.85
N ALA A 315 -0.24 -20.01 19.51
CA ALA A 315 -1.49 -20.09 18.78
C ALA A 315 -1.33 -20.71 17.39
N LEU A 316 -0.27 -20.32 16.65
CA LEU A 316 0.05 -20.88 15.32
C LEU A 316 0.45 -22.36 15.38
N ALA A 317 0.97 -22.85 16.50
CA ALA A 317 1.34 -24.25 16.68
C ALA A 317 0.12 -25.18 16.93
N LEU A 318 -1.05 -24.62 17.22
CA LEU A 318 -2.28 -25.36 17.35
C LEU A 318 -2.81 -25.82 15.97
N PRO A 319 -3.63 -26.89 15.93
CA PRO A 319 -4.37 -27.23 14.73
C PRO A 319 -5.23 -26.04 14.25
N VAL A 320 -5.37 -25.86 12.93
CA VAL A 320 -6.15 -24.75 12.36
C VAL A 320 -7.58 -24.68 12.89
N THR A 321 -8.16 -25.85 13.22
CA THR A 321 -9.51 -25.94 13.82
C THR A 321 -9.62 -25.30 15.20
N GLU A 322 -8.51 -25.06 15.88
CA GLU A 322 -8.43 -24.39 17.18
C GLU A 322 -8.06 -22.91 17.08
N TRP A 323 -7.75 -22.40 15.90
CA TRP A 323 -7.32 -21.01 15.70
C TRP A 323 -8.44 -19.99 15.97
N LYS A 324 -9.69 -20.38 15.78
CA LYS A 324 -10.86 -19.49 15.96
C LYS A 324 -10.81 -18.69 17.26
N ASP A 325 -10.43 -19.34 18.35
CA ASP A 325 -10.45 -18.77 19.70
C ASP A 325 -9.04 -18.36 20.20
N ASN A 326 -7.98 -18.77 19.50
CA ASN A 326 -6.60 -18.61 19.95
C ASN A 326 -5.76 -17.69 19.07
N LEU A 327 -6.03 -17.62 17.77
CA LEU A 327 -5.29 -16.80 16.82
C LEU A 327 -6.13 -15.57 16.41
N VAL A 328 -5.94 -14.46 17.11
CA VAL A 328 -6.78 -13.26 16.96
C VAL A 328 -6.02 -12.10 16.29
N ASN A 329 -6.77 -11.19 15.68
CA ASN A 329 -6.27 -9.89 15.25
C ASN A 329 -6.77 -8.84 16.26
N ASP A 330 -5.86 -8.24 17.02
CA ASP A 330 -6.21 -7.28 18.09
C ASP A 330 -6.99 -6.07 17.57
N PHE A 331 -6.79 -5.66 16.31
CA PHE A 331 -7.56 -4.57 15.69
C PHE A 331 -9.04 -4.87 15.56
N GLU A 332 -9.46 -6.14 15.49
CA GLU A 332 -10.88 -6.48 15.45
C GLU A 332 -11.65 -5.92 16.66
N SER A 333 -10.97 -5.81 17.81
CA SER A 333 -11.57 -5.27 19.03
C SER A 333 -12.00 -3.80 18.93
N THR A 334 -11.34 -3.01 18.12
CA THR A 334 -11.63 -1.60 17.87
C THR A 334 -12.42 -1.40 16.59
N VAL A 335 -11.97 -2.03 15.51
CA VAL A 335 -12.58 -1.89 14.18
C VAL A 335 -14.01 -2.42 14.16
N PHE A 336 -14.30 -3.57 14.75
CA PHE A 336 -15.67 -4.12 14.77
C PHE A 336 -16.65 -3.32 15.63
N LYS A 337 -16.15 -2.49 16.54
CA LYS A 337 -17.02 -1.54 17.26
C LYS A 337 -17.44 -0.36 16.39
N ALA A 338 -16.51 0.11 15.54
CA ALA A 338 -16.76 1.20 14.60
C ALA A 338 -17.52 0.71 13.36
N HIS A 339 -17.25 -0.53 12.94
CA HIS A 339 -17.77 -1.16 11.72
C HIS A 339 -18.38 -2.53 12.06
N PRO A 340 -19.56 -2.59 12.70
CA PRO A 340 -20.19 -3.85 13.13
C PRO A 340 -20.56 -4.78 11.96
N GLU A 341 -20.68 -4.24 10.74
CA GLU A 341 -20.87 -5.02 9.53
C GLU A 341 -19.71 -5.98 9.26
N LEU A 342 -18.46 -5.61 9.61
CA LEU A 342 -17.29 -6.49 9.46
C LEU A 342 -17.39 -7.71 10.41
N ALA A 343 -17.86 -7.50 11.63
CA ALA A 343 -18.12 -8.59 12.58
C ALA A 343 -19.20 -9.55 12.04
N ALA A 344 -20.27 -9.00 11.45
CA ALA A 344 -21.33 -9.80 10.85
C ALA A 344 -20.83 -10.61 9.64
N ILE A 345 -19.98 -10.03 8.81
CA ILE A 345 -19.33 -10.73 7.70
C ILE A 345 -18.43 -11.85 8.23
N LYS A 346 -17.58 -11.59 9.23
CA LYS A 346 -16.76 -12.63 9.86
C LYS A 346 -17.61 -13.79 10.37
N GLN A 347 -18.73 -13.49 11.04
CA GLN A 347 -19.64 -14.52 11.50
C GLN A 347 -20.24 -15.32 10.35
N SER A 348 -20.63 -14.66 9.25
CA SER A 348 -21.18 -15.36 8.07
C SER A 348 -20.16 -16.30 7.40
N LEU A 349 -18.86 -15.97 7.45
CA LEU A 349 -17.80 -16.87 6.98
C LEU A 349 -17.76 -18.16 7.80
N TYR A 350 -17.88 -18.06 9.14
CA TYR A 350 -18.00 -19.25 10.01
C TYR A 350 -19.28 -20.02 9.75
N ASP A 351 -20.42 -19.34 9.59
CA ASP A 351 -21.72 -19.97 9.32
C ASP A 351 -21.72 -20.71 7.98
N SER A 352 -20.87 -20.27 7.04
CA SER A 352 -20.66 -20.95 5.74
C SER A 352 -19.65 -22.10 5.78
N GLY A 353 -19.12 -22.44 6.98
CA GLY A 353 -18.24 -23.59 7.18
C GLY A 353 -16.76 -23.28 7.22
N ALA A 354 -16.35 -22.00 7.35
CA ALA A 354 -14.95 -21.69 7.56
C ALA A 354 -14.45 -22.28 8.88
N VAL A 355 -13.27 -22.90 8.86
CA VAL A 355 -12.59 -23.39 10.08
C VAL A 355 -11.88 -22.25 10.81
N TYR A 356 -11.44 -21.23 10.08
CA TYR A 356 -10.86 -20.01 10.61
C TYR A 356 -11.24 -18.82 9.75
N ALA A 357 -11.51 -17.68 10.36
CA ALA A 357 -11.73 -16.41 9.68
C ALA A 357 -11.18 -15.25 10.51
N SER A 358 -10.57 -14.27 9.84
CA SER A 358 -9.98 -13.09 10.50
C SER A 358 -9.93 -11.90 9.57
N MET A 359 -9.80 -10.70 10.15
CA MET A 359 -9.48 -9.49 9.42
C MET A 359 -7.99 -9.45 9.10
N SER A 360 -7.60 -8.99 7.90
CA SER A 360 -6.21 -8.81 7.53
C SER A 360 -5.71 -7.42 7.89
N GLY A 361 -4.61 -7.35 8.65
CA GLY A 361 -4.03 -6.07 9.06
C GLY A 361 -5.03 -5.20 9.80
N SER A 362 -5.09 -3.92 9.45
CA SER A 362 -6.05 -2.95 9.99
C SER A 362 -7.45 -3.02 9.35
N GLY A 363 -7.68 -3.93 8.42
CA GLY A 363 -8.94 -4.07 7.68
C GLY A 363 -8.98 -3.15 6.45
N SER A 364 -10.10 -3.14 5.71
CA SER A 364 -11.38 -3.82 5.97
C SER A 364 -11.44 -5.28 5.46
N ALA A 365 -10.40 -5.77 4.74
CA ALA A 365 -10.41 -7.11 4.19
C ALA A 365 -10.52 -8.18 5.29
N LEU A 366 -11.38 -9.16 5.04
CA LEU A 366 -11.47 -10.40 5.82
C LEU A 366 -11.03 -11.58 4.95
N PHE A 367 -10.51 -12.60 5.59
CA PHE A 367 -10.23 -13.86 4.93
C PHE A 367 -10.71 -15.03 5.76
N ALA A 368 -10.90 -16.15 5.10
CA ALA A 368 -11.32 -17.39 5.74
C ALA A 368 -10.61 -18.60 5.14
N LEU A 369 -10.39 -19.61 5.97
CA LEU A 369 -9.84 -20.91 5.60
C LEU A 369 -10.96 -21.95 5.64
N TYR A 370 -11.13 -22.68 4.53
CA TYR A 370 -12.08 -23.77 4.40
C TYR A 370 -11.32 -25.07 4.17
N GLN A 371 -11.74 -26.15 4.81
CA GLN A 371 -11.20 -27.48 4.53
C GLN A 371 -11.50 -27.85 3.08
N LYS A 372 -10.49 -28.36 2.34
CA LYS A 372 -10.67 -28.85 0.96
C LYS A 372 -11.39 -30.17 0.92
#